data_db8e5309773f55bc3d973c0c7ca8819c
#
_entry.id   db8e5309773f55bc3d973c0c7ca8819c
#
_cell.length_a   1.000
_cell.length_b   1.000
_cell.length_c   1.000
_cell.angle_alpha   90.00
_cell.angle_beta   90.00
_cell.angle_gamma   90.00
#
_symmetry.space_group_name_H-M   'P 1'
#
loop_
_entity.id
_entity.type
_entity.pdbx_description
1 polymer ?
#
loop_
_entity_poly.entity_id
_entity_poly.type
_entity_poly.pdbx_seq_one_letter_code
_entity_poly.pdbx_strand_id
1 'polypeptide(L)'
;TLIQRRALGKYHTPGLWANAVCTHPHWGESAEACAARRLREELGASGLTLAARDRVEYRAEVGGGMVEHELVSLFTAEAGPGIDLAPDPAEVMAVRWIGLDALRAEIAARPAAFTPWLRIYLADHRGQIFGAAA
;
A
#
# COMPACT_ATOMS: atom_id res chain seq x y z
N THR A 1 9.41 -5.80 1.50
CA THR A 1 7.96 -5.58 1.33
C THR A 1 7.56 -5.61 -0.13
N LEU A 2 6.28 -5.87 -0.40
CA LEU A 2 5.71 -5.79 -1.74
C LEU A 2 5.19 -4.38 -1.99
N ILE A 3 5.54 -3.81 -3.13
CA ILE A 3 4.94 -2.56 -3.62
C ILE A 3 4.24 -2.81 -4.95
N GLN A 4 3.18 -2.04 -5.22
CA GLN A 4 2.46 -2.07 -6.48
C GLN A 4 2.62 -0.74 -7.22
N ARG A 5 2.66 -0.80 -8.54
CA ARG A 5 2.52 0.39 -9.38
C ARG A 5 1.07 0.53 -9.83
N ARG A 6 0.46 1.66 -9.50
CA ARG A 6 -0.95 1.92 -9.79
C ARG A 6 -1.19 1.99 -11.29
N ALA A 7 -2.30 1.40 -11.75
CA ALA A 7 -2.69 1.45 -13.15
C ALA A 7 -2.90 2.91 -13.61
N LEU A 8 -2.67 3.15 -14.89
CA LEU A 8 -2.80 4.49 -15.47
C LEU A 8 -4.24 5.00 -15.49
N GLY A 9 -5.23 4.12 -15.40
CA GLY A 9 -6.65 4.49 -15.34
C GLY A 9 -7.16 4.91 -13.96
N LYS A 10 -6.32 4.93 -12.93
CA LYS A 10 -6.73 5.37 -11.59
C LYS A 10 -7.01 6.87 -11.58
N TYR A 11 -8.05 7.30 -10.84
CA TYR A 11 -8.51 8.70 -10.83
C TYR A 11 -7.53 9.66 -10.13
N HIS A 12 -6.68 9.17 -9.24
CA HIS A 12 -5.55 9.93 -8.70
C HIS A 12 -4.29 9.09 -8.64
N THR A 13 -3.14 9.73 -8.58
CA THR A 13 -1.82 9.08 -8.48
C THR A 13 -1.61 7.92 -9.47
N PRO A 14 -2.05 8.04 -10.76
CA PRO A 14 -1.84 6.98 -11.73
C PRO A 14 -0.35 6.76 -11.99
N GLY A 15 0.04 5.50 -12.16
CA GLY A 15 1.43 5.14 -12.49
C GLY A 15 2.44 5.28 -11.36
N LEU A 16 2.02 5.68 -10.15
CA LEU A 16 2.92 5.79 -9.01
C LEU A 16 3.02 4.48 -8.24
N TRP A 17 4.17 4.28 -7.59
CA TRP A 17 4.38 3.15 -6.70
C TRP A 17 3.73 3.41 -5.34
N ALA A 18 3.04 2.41 -4.83
CA ALA A 18 2.33 2.43 -3.55
C ALA A 18 2.66 1.16 -2.75
N ASN A 19 2.22 1.10 -1.50
CA ASN A 19 2.22 -0.13 -0.71
C ASN A 19 1.33 -1.21 -1.39
N ALA A 20 1.37 -2.43 -0.88
CA ALA A 20 0.73 -3.58 -1.54
C ALA A 20 -0.74 -3.34 -1.88
N VAL A 21 -1.53 -2.82 -0.94
CA VAL A 21 -2.94 -2.46 -1.15
C VAL A 21 -3.29 -1.23 -0.30
N CYS A 22 -4.02 -0.30 -0.90
CA CYS A 22 -4.61 0.83 -0.21
C CYS A 22 -6.06 1.00 -0.70
N THR A 23 -7.03 0.94 0.21
CA THR A 23 -8.44 0.85 -0.17
C THR A 23 -9.36 1.35 0.93
N HIS A 24 -10.65 1.43 0.61
CA HIS A 24 -11.71 1.85 1.52
C HIS A 24 -12.71 0.71 1.73
N PRO A 25 -13.12 0.42 3.00
CA PRO A 25 -14.15 -0.56 3.27
C PRO A 25 -15.50 -0.19 2.62
N HIS A 26 -16.26 -1.22 2.24
CA HIS A 26 -17.67 -1.04 1.93
C HIS A 26 -18.46 -0.78 3.22
N TRP A 27 -19.67 -0.26 3.08
CA TRP A 27 -20.57 -0.07 4.23
C TRP A 27 -20.76 -1.41 4.97
N GLY A 28 -20.51 -1.40 6.28
CA GLY A 28 -20.64 -2.58 7.13
C GLY A 28 -19.47 -3.58 7.04
N GLU A 29 -18.49 -3.33 6.18
CA GLU A 29 -17.29 -4.17 6.06
C GLU A 29 -16.23 -3.75 7.06
N SER A 30 -15.62 -4.73 7.78
CA SER A 30 -14.49 -4.43 8.64
C SER A 30 -13.24 -4.06 7.81
N ALA A 31 -12.32 -3.32 8.42
CA ALA A 31 -11.05 -2.98 7.77
C ALA A 31 -10.25 -4.24 7.39
N GLU A 32 -10.23 -5.26 8.24
CA GLU A 32 -9.54 -6.53 7.95
C GLU A 32 -10.18 -7.28 6.77
N ALA A 33 -11.51 -7.38 6.75
CA ALA A 33 -12.22 -8.02 5.64
C ALA A 33 -11.99 -7.27 4.32
N CYS A 34 -11.98 -5.94 4.37
CA CYS A 34 -11.65 -5.10 3.22
C CYS A 34 -10.24 -5.36 2.72
N ALA A 35 -9.25 -5.38 3.60
CA ALA A 35 -7.87 -5.64 3.23
C ALA A 35 -7.72 -7.01 2.56
N ALA A 36 -8.32 -8.06 3.12
CA ALA A 36 -8.29 -9.41 2.55
C ALA A 36 -8.97 -9.46 1.18
N ARG A 37 -10.12 -8.83 1.04
CA ARG A 37 -10.87 -8.77 -0.22
C ARG A 37 -10.06 -8.07 -1.31
N ARG A 38 -9.49 -6.93 -1.00
CA ARG A 38 -8.73 -6.15 -1.99
C ARG A 38 -7.39 -6.78 -2.35
N LEU A 39 -6.76 -7.51 -1.44
CA LEU A 39 -5.60 -8.34 -1.79
C LEU A 39 -5.93 -9.36 -2.88
N ARG A 40 -7.10 -10.00 -2.79
CA ARG A 40 -7.58 -10.91 -3.85
C ARG A 40 -7.89 -10.18 -5.14
N GLU A 41 -8.63 -9.08 -5.04
CA GLU A 41 -9.11 -8.33 -6.22
C GLU A 41 -7.97 -7.63 -6.98
N GLU A 42 -7.04 -6.99 -6.26
CA GLU A 42 -5.98 -6.23 -6.91
C GLU A 42 -4.76 -7.09 -7.25
N LEU A 43 -4.38 -8.02 -6.38
CA LEU A 43 -3.12 -8.77 -6.49
C LEU A 43 -3.31 -10.27 -6.72
N GLY A 44 -4.53 -10.78 -6.67
CA GLY A 44 -4.79 -12.21 -6.72
C GLY A 44 -4.21 -12.99 -5.54
N ALA A 45 -3.89 -12.31 -4.44
CA ALA A 45 -3.32 -12.94 -3.25
C ALA A 45 -4.42 -13.38 -2.28
N SER A 46 -4.34 -14.60 -1.79
CA SER A 46 -5.27 -15.17 -0.83
C SER A 46 -4.56 -16.05 0.20
N GLY A 47 -5.26 -16.41 1.27
CA GLY A 47 -4.72 -17.30 2.30
C GLY A 47 -3.68 -16.65 3.20
N LEU A 48 -3.53 -15.34 3.16
CA LEU A 48 -2.61 -14.60 4.02
C LEU A 48 -3.27 -14.30 5.37
N THR A 49 -2.50 -14.44 6.44
CA THR A 49 -2.92 -14.02 7.78
C THR A 49 -2.54 -12.57 7.97
N LEU A 50 -3.54 -11.71 8.13
CA LEU A 50 -3.32 -10.29 8.36
C LEU A 50 -3.08 -10.03 9.84
N ALA A 51 -2.01 -9.31 10.15
CA ALA A 51 -1.72 -8.80 11.48
C ALA A 51 -2.08 -7.32 11.54
N ALA A 52 -3.01 -6.95 12.40
CA ALA A 52 -3.31 -5.54 12.67
C ALA A 52 -2.09 -4.88 13.31
N ARG A 53 -1.72 -3.72 12.81
CA ARG A 53 -0.57 -2.95 13.32
C ARG A 53 -1.04 -1.75 14.13
N ASP A 54 -1.43 -0.69 13.45
CA ASP A 54 -1.84 0.54 14.10
C ASP A 54 -2.86 1.26 13.23
N ARG A 55 -3.39 2.35 13.78
CA ARG A 55 -4.21 3.29 13.04
C ARG A 55 -3.44 4.60 12.98
N VAL A 56 -3.29 5.15 11.78
CA VAL A 56 -2.58 6.40 11.56
C VAL A 56 -3.47 7.39 10.82
N GLU A 57 -3.32 8.65 11.16
CA GLU A 57 -3.98 9.75 10.45
C GLU A 57 -2.96 10.41 9.53
N TYR A 58 -3.34 10.68 8.30
CA TYR A 58 -2.54 11.47 7.39
C TYR A 58 -3.40 12.39 6.53
N ARG A 59 -2.78 13.47 6.07
CA ARG A 59 -3.33 14.38 5.09
C ARG A 59 -2.31 14.57 3.97
N ALA A 60 -2.73 14.37 2.73
CA ALA A 60 -1.84 14.47 1.58
C ALA A 60 -2.57 15.01 0.35
N GLU A 61 -1.88 15.82 -0.43
CA GLU A 61 -2.30 16.19 -1.78
C GLU A 61 -1.97 15.03 -2.72
N VAL A 62 -2.97 14.56 -3.45
CA VAL A 62 -2.84 13.37 -4.32
C VAL A 62 -2.91 13.71 -5.81
N GLY A 63 -2.81 14.99 -6.16
CA GLY A 63 -2.84 15.48 -7.52
C GLY A 63 -4.24 15.89 -7.98
N GLY A 64 -4.31 16.62 -9.08
CA GLY A 64 -5.57 17.11 -9.63
C GLY A 64 -6.37 18.05 -8.71
N GLY A 65 -5.74 18.68 -7.74
CA GLY A 65 -6.40 19.50 -6.72
C GLY A 65 -7.10 18.69 -5.63
N MET A 66 -6.95 17.36 -5.63
CA MET A 66 -7.56 16.48 -4.63
C MET A 66 -6.67 16.33 -3.40
N VAL A 67 -7.32 16.23 -2.24
CA VAL A 67 -6.68 16.00 -0.94
C VAL A 67 -7.29 14.77 -0.29
N GLU A 68 -6.44 13.89 0.22
CA GLU A 68 -6.86 12.80 1.13
C GLU A 68 -6.53 13.19 2.56
N HIS A 69 -7.52 13.04 3.44
CA HIS A 69 -7.33 13.18 4.88
C HIS A 69 -8.04 11.99 5.53
N GLU A 70 -7.27 11.03 5.99
CA GLU A 70 -7.78 9.72 6.37
C GLU A 70 -7.23 9.24 7.71
N LEU A 71 -8.07 8.50 8.43
CA LEU A 71 -7.66 7.62 9.53
C LEU A 71 -7.58 6.20 8.95
N VAL A 72 -6.38 5.66 8.87
CA VAL A 72 -6.10 4.41 8.18
C VAL A 72 -5.78 3.29 9.15
N SER A 73 -6.45 2.15 9.01
CA SER A 73 -6.08 0.91 9.69
C SER A 73 -5.01 0.20 8.89
N LEU A 74 -3.87 -0.09 9.52
CA LEU A 74 -2.71 -0.69 8.89
C LEU A 74 -2.60 -2.16 9.25
N PHE A 75 -2.32 -2.99 8.26
CA PHE A 75 -2.09 -4.42 8.40
C PHE A 75 -0.80 -4.82 7.73
N THR A 76 -0.18 -5.87 8.24
CA THR A 76 0.89 -6.57 7.56
C THR A 76 0.55 -8.06 7.44
N ALA A 77 1.14 -8.72 6.45
CA ALA A 77 1.08 -10.16 6.32
C ALA A 77 2.43 -10.68 5.87
N GLU A 78 2.82 -11.83 6.38
CA GLU A 78 3.99 -12.53 5.88
C GLU A 78 3.59 -13.40 4.70
N ALA A 79 4.26 -13.18 3.57
CA ALA A 79 4.11 -14.02 2.39
C ALA A 79 5.29 -14.99 2.33
N GLY A 80 4.99 -16.27 2.26
CA GLY A 80 6.01 -17.28 2.07
C GLY A 80 6.70 -17.15 0.71
N PRO A 81 7.88 -17.78 0.54
CA PRO A 81 8.53 -17.83 -0.76
C PRO A 81 7.61 -18.54 -1.78
N GLY A 82 7.52 -17.96 -2.98
CA GLY A 82 6.67 -18.53 -4.03
C GLY A 82 5.19 -18.20 -3.91
N ILE A 83 4.82 -17.15 -3.16
CA ILE A 83 3.44 -16.68 -3.21
C ILE A 83 3.04 -16.35 -4.66
N ASP A 84 1.92 -16.91 -5.09
CA ASP A 84 1.36 -16.62 -6.41
C ASP A 84 0.63 -15.29 -6.39
N LEU A 85 1.02 -14.40 -7.29
CA LEU A 85 0.36 -13.12 -7.52
C LEU A 85 -0.23 -13.10 -8.93
N ALA A 86 -1.45 -12.59 -9.04
CA ALA A 86 -2.13 -12.37 -10.30
C ALA A 86 -2.73 -10.95 -10.30
N PRO A 87 -1.91 -9.91 -10.51
CA PRO A 87 -2.39 -8.54 -10.49
C PRO A 87 -3.47 -8.28 -11.52
N ASP A 88 -4.53 -7.57 -11.13
CA ASP A 88 -5.54 -7.09 -12.06
C ASP A 88 -4.99 -5.87 -12.81
N PRO A 89 -4.83 -5.94 -14.15
CA PRO A 89 -4.25 -4.83 -14.91
C PRO A 89 -5.09 -3.54 -14.87
N ALA A 90 -6.38 -3.62 -14.54
CA ALA A 90 -7.22 -2.43 -14.35
C ALA A 90 -6.85 -1.65 -13.07
N GLU A 91 -6.25 -2.30 -12.11
CA GLU A 91 -5.88 -1.72 -10.82
C GLU A 91 -4.36 -1.54 -10.66
N VAL A 92 -3.57 -2.50 -11.15
CA VAL A 92 -2.14 -2.64 -10.91
C VAL A 92 -1.40 -2.92 -12.20
N MET A 93 -0.45 -2.05 -12.54
CA MET A 93 0.34 -2.26 -13.77
C MET A 93 1.64 -3.02 -13.52
N ALA A 94 2.16 -3.07 -12.30
CA ALA A 94 3.36 -3.82 -11.93
C ALA A 94 3.42 -4.06 -10.43
N VAL A 95 4.15 -5.08 -10.02
CA VAL A 95 4.49 -5.36 -8.62
C VAL A 95 5.98 -5.58 -8.49
N ARG A 96 6.53 -5.30 -7.31
CA ARG A 96 7.95 -5.50 -7.03
C ARG A 96 8.17 -5.77 -5.54
N TRP A 97 9.01 -6.77 -5.25
CA TRP A 97 9.54 -6.97 -3.91
C TRP A 97 10.77 -6.09 -3.72
N ILE A 98 10.85 -5.41 -2.58
CA ILE A 98 11.95 -4.50 -2.27
C ILE A 98 12.24 -4.49 -0.77
N GLY A 99 13.50 -4.41 -0.39
CA GLY A 99 13.90 -4.20 0.99
C GLY A 99 13.55 -2.79 1.47
N LEU A 100 13.27 -2.63 2.76
CA LEU A 100 12.84 -1.34 3.31
C LEU A 100 13.89 -0.23 3.14
N ASP A 101 15.17 -0.54 3.34
CA ASP A 101 16.24 0.46 3.19
C ASP A 101 16.41 0.87 1.72
N ALA A 102 16.31 -0.08 0.80
CA ALA A 102 16.34 0.22 -0.63
C ALA A 102 15.14 1.07 -1.05
N LEU A 103 13.94 0.77 -0.54
CA LEU A 103 12.74 1.54 -0.80
C LEU A 103 12.88 2.99 -0.31
N ARG A 104 13.39 3.18 0.90
CA ARG A 104 13.66 4.51 1.43
C ARG A 104 14.66 5.29 0.58
N ALA A 105 15.71 4.63 0.13
CA ALA A 105 16.71 5.25 -0.74
C ALA A 105 16.11 5.67 -2.10
N GLU A 106 15.27 4.82 -2.69
CA GLU A 106 14.58 5.15 -3.94
C GLU A 106 13.59 6.31 -3.77
N ILE A 107 12.84 6.34 -2.67
CA ILE A 107 11.93 7.46 -2.35
C ILE A 107 12.73 8.76 -2.21
N ALA A 108 13.86 8.73 -1.52
CA ALA A 108 14.71 9.90 -1.37
C ALA A 108 15.25 10.41 -2.71
N ALA A 109 15.62 9.49 -3.61
CA ALA A 109 16.15 9.84 -4.93
C ALA A 109 15.07 10.33 -5.90
N ARG A 110 13.86 9.76 -5.85
CA ARG A 110 12.77 10.04 -6.79
C ARG A 110 11.41 10.06 -6.09
N PRO A 111 11.16 11.03 -5.20
CA PRO A 111 9.93 11.04 -4.40
C PRO A 111 8.66 11.12 -5.26
N ALA A 112 8.71 11.77 -6.42
CA ALA A 112 7.57 11.91 -7.31
C ALA A 112 7.10 10.59 -7.96
N ALA A 113 7.93 9.53 -7.90
CA ALA A 113 7.56 8.21 -8.41
C ALA A 113 6.72 7.40 -7.42
N PHE A 114 6.52 7.89 -6.21
CA PHE A 114 5.85 7.19 -5.12
C PHE A 114 4.64 7.98 -4.63
N THR A 115 3.61 7.24 -4.18
CA THR A 115 2.40 7.89 -3.66
C THR A 115 2.70 8.70 -2.40
N PRO A 116 2.00 9.82 -2.18
CA PRO A 116 2.19 10.64 -0.98
C PRO A 116 2.03 9.85 0.32
N TRP A 117 1.03 8.95 0.41
CA TRP A 117 0.81 8.17 1.62
C TRP A 117 1.94 7.16 1.89
N LEU A 118 2.49 6.49 0.87
CA LEU A 118 3.62 5.59 1.08
C LEU A 118 4.84 6.35 1.62
N ARG A 119 5.11 7.54 1.11
CA ARG A 119 6.18 8.40 1.62
C ARG A 119 5.98 8.75 3.10
N ILE A 120 4.75 9.11 3.47
CA ILE A 120 4.37 9.42 4.85
C ILE A 120 4.54 8.20 5.76
N TYR A 121 4.06 7.02 5.32
CA TYR A 121 4.19 5.79 6.11
C TYR A 121 5.64 5.46 6.41
N LEU A 122 6.53 5.58 5.44
CA LEU A 122 7.95 5.24 5.64
C LEU A 122 8.70 6.30 6.41
N ALA A 123 8.33 7.56 6.29
CA ALA A 123 8.97 8.66 7.02
C ALA A 123 8.53 8.70 8.49
N ASP A 124 7.23 8.59 8.74
CA ASP A 124 6.65 8.93 10.04
C ASP A 124 6.10 7.73 10.82
N HIS A 125 5.80 6.61 10.15
CA HIS A 125 5.07 5.48 10.73
C HIS A 125 5.76 4.12 10.55
N ARG A 126 7.01 4.11 10.14
CA ARG A 126 7.75 2.86 9.87
C ARG A 126 7.75 1.90 11.06
N GLY A 127 8.00 2.40 12.25
CA GLY A 127 8.02 1.58 13.47
C GLY A 127 6.65 0.99 13.80
N GLN A 128 5.58 1.74 13.56
CA GLN A 128 4.20 1.29 13.80
C GLN A 128 3.79 0.18 12.82
N ILE A 129 4.33 0.18 11.61
CA ILE A 129 4.00 -0.80 10.57
C ILE A 129 4.88 -2.03 10.66
N PHE A 130 6.19 -1.86 10.74
CA PHE A 130 7.17 -2.95 10.61
C PHE A 130 7.87 -3.31 11.91
N GLY A 131 7.64 -2.58 12.99
CA GLY A 131 8.32 -2.74 14.26
C GLY A 131 9.58 -1.87 14.40
N ALA A 132 10.04 -1.72 15.65
CA ALA A 132 11.13 -0.79 15.97
C ALA A 132 12.50 -1.18 15.37
N ALA A 133 12.70 -2.46 15.03
CA ALA A 133 13.93 -2.97 14.43
C ALA A 133 14.00 -2.84 12.91
N ALA A 134 12.92 -2.41 12.28
CA ALA A 134 12.82 -2.34 10.82
C ALA A 134 13.43 -1.05 10.21
#